data_7d1426a4b47eca3d2e68fbee4e63ee43
#
_entry.id   7d1426a4b47eca3d2e68fbee4e63ee43
#
_cell.length_a   1.000
_cell.length_b   1.000
_cell.length_c   1.000
_cell.angle_alpha   90.00
_cell.angle_beta   90.00
_cell.angle_gamma   90.00
#
_symmetry.space_group_name_H-M   'P 1'
#
loop_
_entity.id
_entity.type
_entity.pdbx_description
1 polymer ?
#
loop_
_entity_poly.entity_id
_entity_poly.type
_entity_poly.pdbx_seq_one_letter_code
_entity_poly.pdbx_strand_id
1 'polypeptide(L)'
;ASDVSDQTVADIMENSDSLQGVNIEEESLRRYTDSKCFANIIGYTGQISQEEYDALSDADQERYSKTDTVGKAGLEKAMDSQLQGKKGSEKLYVNNVGKVIKTVKGTNPKAGNDLYLTIDANLQKAAYNILEQELAGVLLAKIQNSLDFDRNKVEDGSDVIIPIGDVYNAMINNDVLDMTHFTDPDAGEAEKEVASAFSIRKEEVKNTLTKVLNDSKAAAYKDQPKEVQAYLTYLVSDVLTNGTGVLMSKSIDTKDATYKAWKDEESINVYTYLNYAISKNWIDTTKLGENSYSSSEEIYQEILNYLQDYLKNDSSFDKLLYENLIKSGSVTGNQVCAILYEQGVLPMDESAYNGLLSGSIGAFSWLTGKIQNLEITPGQLALEPCSAGAVVTDPKTGKMLACVSYPGYDNNRLSNVMDTDYYVQLSTGLSRTFYNRATQEKTAPGSTYKM
;
A
#
# COMPACT_ATOMS: atom_id res chain seq x y z
N ALA A 1 -13.48 -25.30 -4.72
CA ALA A 1 -14.27 -24.06 -4.92
C ALA A 1 -15.08 -23.82 -3.67
N SER A 2 -15.19 -22.57 -3.25
CA SER A 2 -16.02 -22.11 -2.13
C SER A 2 -17.17 -21.25 -2.66
N ASP A 3 -18.23 -21.12 -1.86
CA ASP A 3 -19.42 -20.31 -2.18
C ASP A 3 -20.03 -20.64 -3.55
N VAL A 4 -20.18 -21.94 -3.81
CA VAL A 4 -20.79 -22.43 -5.05
C VAL A 4 -22.30 -22.29 -4.99
N SER A 5 -22.96 -22.05 -6.15
CA SER A 5 -24.40 -21.86 -6.22
C SER A 5 -25.18 -23.15 -5.86
N ASP A 6 -26.40 -22.98 -5.35
CA ASP A 6 -27.31 -24.10 -5.07
C ASP A 6 -27.51 -24.99 -6.29
N GLN A 7 -27.51 -24.44 -7.50
CA GLN A 7 -27.60 -25.21 -8.75
C GLN A 7 -26.36 -26.11 -8.93
N THR A 8 -25.15 -25.57 -8.68
CA THR A 8 -23.90 -26.34 -8.76
C THR A 8 -23.87 -27.44 -7.70
N VAL A 9 -24.38 -27.17 -6.49
CA VAL A 9 -24.55 -28.19 -5.43
C VAL A 9 -25.49 -29.31 -5.91
N ALA A 10 -26.65 -28.95 -6.46
CA ALA A 10 -27.61 -29.93 -6.96
C ALA A 10 -27.01 -30.76 -8.10
N ASP A 11 -26.33 -30.15 -9.07
CA ASP A 11 -25.69 -30.84 -10.21
C ASP A 11 -24.61 -31.82 -9.74
N ILE A 12 -23.79 -31.44 -8.72
CA ILE A 12 -22.79 -32.33 -8.13
C ILE A 12 -23.46 -33.50 -7.40
N MET A 13 -24.50 -33.22 -6.62
CA MET A 13 -25.22 -34.27 -5.88
C MET A 13 -25.90 -35.28 -6.82
N GLU A 14 -26.52 -34.81 -7.89
CA GLU A 14 -27.17 -35.65 -8.90
C GLU A 14 -26.17 -36.53 -9.66
N ASN A 15 -24.95 -36.01 -9.92
CA ASN A 15 -23.91 -36.73 -10.65
C ASN A 15 -22.84 -37.36 -9.73
N SER A 16 -23.09 -37.44 -8.43
CA SER A 16 -22.11 -37.92 -7.43
C SER A 16 -21.54 -39.31 -7.74
N ASP A 17 -22.28 -40.19 -8.39
CA ASP A 17 -21.83 -41.54 -8.81
C ASP A 17 -20.74 -41.49 -9.89
N SER A 18 -20.70 -40.44 -10.71
CA SER A 18 -19.73 -40.25 -11.79
C SER A 18 -18.55 -39.29 -11.36
N LEU A 19 -18.74 -38.49 -10.33
CA LEU A 19 -17.80 -37.54 -9.83
C LEU A 19 -16.97 -38.07 -8.64
N GLN A 20 -16.10 -39.04 -8.92
CA GLN A 20 -15.26 -39.64 -7.88
C GLN A 20 -14.28 -38.61 -7.31
N GLY A 21 -14.21 -38.53 -5.98
CA GLY A 21 -13.29 -37.58 -5.28
C GLY A 21 -13.84 -36.17 -5.11
N VAL A 22 -15.11 -35.93 -5.55
CA VAL A 22 -15.80 -34.65 -5.28
C VAL A 22 -16.72 -34.85 -4.07
N ASN A 23 -16.61 -33.95 -3.10
CA ASN A 23 -17.47 -33.90 -1.92
C ASN A 23 -18.03 -32.49 -1.75
N ILE A 24 -19.20 -32.37 -1.15
CA ILE A 24 -19.80 -31.08 -0.77
C ILE A 24 -19.74 -30.99 0.74
N GLU A 25 -19.20 -29.89 1.21
CA GLU A 25 -19.07 -29.55 2.62
C GLU A 25 -19.74 -28.21 2.88
N GLU A 26 -20.52 -28.13 3.94
CA GLU A 26 -21.13 -26.86 4.39
C GLU A 26 -20.23 -26.22 5.44
N GLU A 27 -19.72 -25.03 5.14
CA GLU A 27 -18.88 -24.23 6.03
C GLU A 27 -19.51 -22.89 6.36
N SER A 28 -19.17 -22.36 7.54
CA SER A 28 -19.55 -20.99 7.93
C SER A 28 -18.54 -20.00 7.41
N LEU A 29 -18.98 -19.02 6.63
CA LEU A 29 -18.16 -17.92 6.17
C LEU A 29 -18.25 -16.72 7.12
N ARG A 30 -17.11 -16.05 7.33
CA ARG A 30 -17.07 -14.78 8.05
C ARG A 30 -17.61 -13.67 7.18
N ARG A 31 -18.53 -12.86 7.75
CA ARG A 31 -19.04 -11.65 7.13
C ARG A 31 -19.04 -10.51 8.15
N TYR A 32 -18.36 -9.42 7.82
CA TYR A 32 -18.23 -8.26 8.69
C TYR A 32 -19.14 -7.14 8.20
N THR A 33 -20.08 -6.72 9.08
CA THR A 33 -20.95 -5.58 8.82
C THR A 33 -20.21 -4.27 9.18
N ASP A 34 -20.40 -3.22 8.36
CA ASP A 34 -19.72 -1.92 8.53
C ASP A 34 -18.20 -2.05 8.64
N SER A 35 -17.60 -2.94 7.85
CA SER A 35 -16.25 -3.46 7.98
C SER A 35 -15.19 -2.38 8.23
N LYS A 36 -15.14 -1.29 7.43
CA LYS A 36 -14.14 -0.22 7.57
C LYS A 36 -14.13 0.45 8.94
N CYS A 37 -15.29 0.52 9.62
CA CYS A 37 -15.38 1.16 10.92
C CYS A 37 -14.87 0.28 12.06
N PHE A 38 -14.85 -1.05 11.86
CA PHE A 38 -14.54 -2.03 12.91
C PHE A 38 -13.29 -2.87 12.62
N ALA A 39 -12.77 -2.83 11.41
CA ALA A 39 -11.69 -3.73 10.97
C ALA A 39 -10.47 -3.71 11.90
N ASN A 40 -10.04 -2.55 12.34
CA ASN A 40 -8.89 -2.40 13.26
C ASN A 40 -9.14 -2.96 14.68
N ILE A 41 -10.41 -3.19 15.07
CA ILE A 41 -10.77 -3.83 16.34
C ILE A 41 -10.98 -5.32 16.12
N ILE A 42 -11.85 -5.68 15.16
CA ILE A 42 -12.28 -7.06 14.94
C ILE A 42 -11.14 -7.86 14.29
N GLY A 43 -10.44 -7.27 13.33
CA GLY A 43 -9.46 -7.97 12.52
C GLY A 43 -10.12 -8.77 11.39
N TYR A 44 -9.48 -9.85 10.98
CA TYR A 44 -9.95 -10.75 9.94
C TYR A 44 -9.46 -12.17 10.18
N THR A 45 -10.07 -13.13 9.48
CA THR A 45 -9.70 -14.54 9.53
C THR A 45 -9.01 -14.96 8.24
N GLY A 46 -8.21 -16.02 8.30
CA GLY A 46 -7.55 -16.60 7.13
C GLY A 46 -6.99 -17.97 7.45
N GLN A 47 -6.56 -18.71 6.44
CA GLN A 47 -5.96 -20.02 6.63
C GLN A 47 -4.72 -19.93 7.53
N ILE A 48 -4.56 -20.88 8.46
CA ILE A 48 -3.37 -20.95 9.33
C ILE A 48 -2.12 -21.17 8.48
N SER A 49 -1.05 -20.39 8.75
CA SER A 49 0.23 -20.62 8.09
C SER A 49 0.99 -21.78 8.74
N GLN A 50 2.03 -22.29 8.05
CA GLN A 50 2.87 -23.34 8.61
C GLN A 50 3.58 -22.85 9.88
N GLU A 51 4.06 -21.60 9.88
CA GLU A 51 4.75 -21.00 11.03
C GLU A 51 3.80 -20.83 12.22
N GLU A 52 2.57 -20.38 11.97
CA GLU A 52 1.55 -20.25 13.02
C GLU A 52 1.18 -21.61 13.61
N TYR A 53 1.02 -22.65 12.76
CA TYR A 53 0.72 -24.00 13.21
C TYR A 53 1.87 -24.58 14.05
N ASP A 54 3.11 -24.40 13.60
CA ASP A 54 4.30 -24.92 14.30
C ASP A 54 4.56 -24.17 15.63
N ALA A 55 4.05 -22.95 15.78
CA ALA A 55 4.12 -22.17 17.01
C ALA A 55 3.04 -22.52 18.04
N LEU A 56 2.04 -23.34 17.67
CA LEU A 56 1.01 -23.80 18.60
C LEU A 56 1.58 -24.74 19.65
N SER A 57 0.96 -24.75 20.83
CA SER A 57 1.23 -25.81 21.84
C SER A 57 0.81 -27.18 21.33
N ASP A 58 1.40 -28.27 21.84
CA ASP A 58 1.04 -29.65 21.47
C ASP A 58 -0.48 -29.90 21.63
N ALA A 59 -1.09 -29.36 22.69
CA ALA A 59 -2.52 -29.46 22.94
C ALA A 59 -3.37 -28.71 21.90
N ASP A 60 -2.86 -27.57 21.39
CA ASP A 60 -3.54 -26.82 20.35
C ASP A 60 -3.33 -27.46 18.97
N GLN A 61 -2.16 -28.07 18.70
CA GLN A 61 -1.94 -28.83 17.45
C GLN A 61 -2.88 -30.04 17.31
N GLU A 62 -3.34 -30.63 18.41
CA GLU A 62 -4.39 -31.65 18.37
C GLU A 62 -5.76 -31.07 18.01
N ARG A 63 -5.98 -29.78 18.26
CA ARG A 63 -7.25 -29.08 18.02
C ARG A 63 -7.32 -28.46 16.62
N TYR A 64 -6.21 -27.92 16.14
CA TYR A 64 -6.11 -27.26 14.84
C TYR A 64 -5.55 -28.21 13.78
N SER A 65 -5.92 -27.97 12.53
CA SER A 65 -5.32 -28.59 11.34
C SER A 65 -4.70 -27.52 10.45
N LYS A 66 -3.78 -27.92 9.58
CA LYS A 66 -3.10 -26.99 8.64
C LYS A 66 -4.03 -26.35 7.60
N THR A 67 -5.26 -26.79 7.53
CA THR A 67 -6.29 -26.25 6.64
C THR A 67 -7.30 -25.37 7.34
N ASP A 68 -7.16 -25.18 8.66
CA ASP A 68 -8.13 -24.42 9.43
C ASP A 68 -8.03 -22.92 9.16
N THR A 69 -9.18 -22.27 9.23
CA THR A 69 -9.28 -20.82 9.27
C THR A 69 -9.14 -20.35 10.70
N VAL A 70 -8.22 -19.41 10.94
CA VAL A 70 -7.90 -18.82 12.24
C VAL A 70 -7.95 -17.31 12.20
N GLY A 71 -8.06 -16.66 13.34
CA GLY A 71 -7.94 -15.20 13.43
C GLY A 71 -6.52 -14.72 13.12
N LYS A 72 -6.39 -13.78 12.18
CA LYS A 72 -5.11 -13.20 11.74
C LYS A 72 -4.75 -11.91 12.45
N ALA A 73 -5.75 -11.13 12.81
CA ALA A 73 -5.57 -9.82 13.46
C ALA A 73 -6.71 -9.53 14.44
N GLY A 74 -6.55 -8.50 15.26
CA GLY A 74 -7.58 -7.97 16.13
C GLY A 74 -8.16 -8.99 17.11
N LEU A 75 -9.46 -8.87 17.38
CA LEU A 75 -10.19 -9.77 18.28
C LEU A 75 -10.34 -11.18 17.70
N GLU A 76 -10.45 -11.32 16.37
CA GLU A 76 -10.46 -12.65 15.73
C GLU A 76 -9.22 -13.45 16.13
N LYS A 77 -8.04 -12.82 16.15
CA LYS A 77 -6.80 -13.47 16.60
C LYS A 77 -6.73 -13.64 18.12
N ALA A 78 -7.04 -12.57 18.85
CA ALA A 78 -6.88 -12.57 20.31
C ALA A 78 -7.84 -13.55 21.02
N MET A 79 -9.01 -13.79 20.43
CA MET A 79 -10.08 -14.61 20.97
C MET A 79 -10.35 -15.87 20.14
N ASP A 80 -9.44 -16.23 19.23
CA ASP A 80 -9.60 -17.35 18.29
C ASP A 80 -10.00 -18.64 18.99
N SER A 81 -9.33 -18.99 20.07
CA SER A 81 -9.61 -20.20 20.86
C SER A 81 -11.05 -20.27 21.41
N GLN A 82 -11.73 -19.14 21.56
CA GLN A 82 -13.10 -19.07 22.04
C GLN A 82 -14.13 -19.02 20.88
N LEU A 83 -13.71 -18.41 19.76
CA LEU A 83 -14.57 -18.21 18.59
C LEU A 83 -14.64 -19.44 17.69
N GLN A 84 -13.60 -20.26 17.64
CA GLN A 84 -13.44 -21.34 16.66
C GLN A 84 -14.36 -22.53 16.88
N GLY A 85 -14.89 -22.77 18.08
CA GLY A 85 -15.74 -23.91 18.34
C GLY A 85 -15.01 -25.25 18.46
N LYS A 86 -15.71 -26.34 18.19
CA LYS A 86 -15.19 -27.71 18.21
C LYS A 86 -15.60 -28.46 16.96
N LYS A 87 -14.62 -29.10 16.31
CA LYS A 87 -14.85 -29.89 15.11
C LYS A 87 -15.74 -31.09 15.39
N GLY A 88 -16.58 -31.43 14.43
CA GLY A 88 -17.25 -32.71 14.36
C GLY A 88 -16.32 -33.79 13.80
N SER A 89 -16.77 -35.04 13.85
CA SER A 89 -16.10 -36.17 13.21
C SER A 89 -17.10 -37.14 12.61
N GLU A 90 -16.77 -37.65 11.43
CA GLU A 90 -17.50 -38.74 10.80
C GLU A 90 -16.55 -39.87 10.40
N LYS A 91 -16.99 -41.11 10.52
CA LYS A 91 -16.22 -42.26 10.09
C LYS A 91 -16.85 -42.83 8.81
N LEU A 92 -16.09 -42.73 7.73
CA LEU A 92 -16.51 -43.23 6.43
C LEU A 92 -15.91 -44.62 6.18
N TYR A 93 -16.72 -45.56 5.73
CA TYR A 93 -16.25 -46.83 5.20
C TYR A 93 -16.30 -46.71 3.67
N VAL A 94 -15.17 -46.89 3.03
CA VAL A 94 -15.04 -46.80 1.56
C VAL A 94 -14.66 -48.15 0.97
N ASN A 95 -15.05 -48.38 -0.29
CA ASN A 95 -14.58 -49.53 -1.03
C ASN A 95 -13.16 -49.30 -1.60
N ASN A 96 -12.66 -50.28 -2.36
CA ASN A 96 -11.33 -50.24 -2.99
C ASN A 96 -11.14 -49.17 -4.07
N VAL A 97 -12.23 -48.52 -4.52
CA VAL A 97 -12.21 -47.39 -5.46
C VAL A 97 -12.59 -46.06 -4.81
N GLY A 98 -12.61 -45.99 -3.46
CA GLY A 98 -12.88 -44.77 -2.73
C GLY A 98 -14.35 -44.37 -2.58
N LYS A 99 -15.30 -45.16 -3.11
CA LYS A 99 -16.73 -44.88 -2.95
C LYS A 99 -17.19 -45.19 -1.51
N VAL A 100 -17.88 -44.20 -0.89
CA VAL A 100 -18.44 -44.36 0.45
C VAL A 100 -19.53 -45.42 0.47
N ILE A 101 -19.35 -46.51 1.23
CA ILE A 101 -20.29 -47.60 1.41
C ILE A 101 -21.20 -47.37 2.61
N LYS A 102 -20.61 -46.78 3.68
CA LYS A 102 -21.32 -46.55 4.93
C LYS A 102 -20.71 -45.38 5.66
N THR A 103 -21.55 -44.47 6.14
CA THR A 103 -21.15 -43.39 7.06
C THR A 103 -21.60 -43.76 8.46
N VAL A 104 -20.67 -43.70 9.42
CA VAL A 104 -20.97 -43.83 10.84
C VAL A 104 -20.75 -42.46 11.47
N LYS A 105 -21.83 -41.85 11.91
CA LYS A 105 -21.79 -40.53 12.52
C LYS A 105 -20.98 -40.61 13.83
N GLY A 106 -19.95 -39.74 13.93
CA GLY A 106 -19.15 -39.57 15.13
C GLY A 106 -19.72 -38.49 16.04
N THR A 107 -19.03 -37.38 16.18
CA THR A 107 -19.44 -36.21 17.00
C THR A 107 -19.95 -35.10 16.11
N ASN A 108 -21.03 -34.43 16.51
CA ASN A 108 -21.50 -33.25 15.80
C ASN A 108 -20.53 -32.06 16.08
N PRO A 109 -20.28 -31.19 15.10
CA PRO A 109 -19.58 -29.96 15.32
C PRO A 109 -20.34 -29.09 16.34
N LYS A 110 -19.58 -28.30 17.11
CA LYS A 110 -20.14 -27.35 18.06
C LYS A 110 -19.61 -25.96 17.74
N ALA A 111 -20.51 -25.00 17.50
CA ALA A 111 -20.16 -23.59 17.28
C ALA A 111 -19.34 -23.03 18.44
N GLY A 112 -18.51 -22.04 18.13
CA GLY A 112 -17.77 -21.25 19.11
C GLY A 112 -18.71 -20.40 19.96
N ASN A 113 -18.10 -19.65 20.87
CA ASN A 113 -18.82 -18.73 21.73
C ASN A 113 -19.08 -17.39 21.04
N ASP A 114 -20.18 -16.75 21.42
CA ASP A 114 -20.40 -15.34 21.09
C ASP A 114 -19.46 -14.45 21.90
N LEU A 115 -18.99 -13.37 21.30
CA LEU A 115 -18.20 -12.33 21.95
C LEU A 115 -18.96 -11.01 21.97
N TYR A 116 -19.28 -10.53 23.17
CA TYR A 116 -19.96 -9.24 23.37
C TYR A 116 -18.97 -8.16 23.78
N LEU A 117 -18.95 -7.07 23.03
CA LEU A 117 -18.10 -5.92 23.29
C LEU A 117 -18.88 -4.82 24.00
N THR A 118 -18.17 -3.92 24.69
CA THR A 118 -18.74 -2.70 25.26
C THR A 118 -18.89 -1.58 24.23
N ILE A 119 -18.40 -1.78 23.02
CA ILE A 119 -18.48 -0.82 21.92
C ILE A 119 -19.94 -0.62 21.51
N ASP A 120 -20.37 0.64 21.47
CA ASP A 120 -21.61 1.03 20.84
C ASP A 120 -21.40 1.21 19.34
N ALA A 121 -22.05 0.37 18.55
CA ALA A 121 -21.84 0.33 17.11
C ALA A 121 -22.23 1.64 16.40
N ASN A 122 -23.25 2.35 16.88
CA ASN A 122 -23.65 3.62 16.29
C ASN A 122 -22.67 4.73 16.62
N LEU A 123 -22.17 4.77 17.86
CA LEU A 123 -21.15 5.71 18.28
C LEU A 123 -19.83 5.48 17.54
N GLN A 124 -19.43 4.22 17.36
CA GLN A 124 -18.24 3.83 16.60
C GLN A 124 -18.31 4.34 15.15
N LYS A 125 -19.44 4.08 14.46
CA LYS A 125 -19.66 4.55 13.09
C LYS A 125 -19.71 6.07 13.00
N ALA A 126 -20.42 6.72 13.91
CA ALA A 126 -20.50 8.19 13.95
C ALA A 126 -19.11 8.81 14.15
N ALA A 127 -18.33 8.29 15.09
CA ALA A 127 -16.97 8.77 15.34
C ALA A 127 -16.04 8.53 14.12
N TYR A 128 -16.14 7.38 13.45
CA TYR A 128 -15.40 7.11 12.23
C TYR A 128 -15.72 8.13 11.13
N ASN A 129 -17.01 8.34 10.85
CA ASN A 129 -17.47 9.27 9.82
C ASN A 129 -17.07 10.72 10.12
N ILE A 130 -17.15 11.14 11.40
CA ILE A 130 -16.69 12.47 11.82
C ILE A 130 -15.20 12.64 11.55
N LEU A 131 -14.35 11.66 11.92
CA LEU A 131 -12.92 11.74 11.65
C LEU A 131 -12.62 11.84 10.14
N GLU A 132 -13.31 11.04 9.31
CA GLU A 132 -13.15 11.07 7.87
C GLU A 132 -13.52 12.43 7.27
N GLN A 133 -14.64 13.02 7.71
CA GLN A 133 -15.10 14.34 7.28
C GLN A 133 -14.17 15.47 7.74
N GLU A 134 -13.74 15.44 8.99
CA GLU A 134 -12.80 16.46 9.53
C GLU A 134 -11.47 16.44 8.82
N LEU A 135 -10.92 15.26 8.55
CA LEU A 135 -9.67 15.12 7.80
C LEU A 135 -9.82 15.64 6.35
N ALA A 136 -10.93 15.32 5.69
CA ALA A 136 -11.23 15.87 4.37
C ALA A 136 -11.35 17.40 4.41
N GLY A 137 -12.00 17.94 5.43
CA GLY A 137 -12.12 19.39 5.64
C GLY A 137 -10.77 20.07 5.85
N VAL A 138 -9.87 19.46 6.63
CA VAL A 138 -8.50 19.96 6.87
C VAL A 138 -7.69 19.95 5.56
N LEU A 139 -7.75 18.86 4.78
CA LEU A 139 -7.08 18.79 3.48
C LEU A 139 -7.60 19.86 2.54
N LEU A 140 -8.92 19.98 2.38
CA LEU A 140 -9.55 20.97 1.49
C LEU A 140 -9.20 22.42 1.87
N ALA A 141 -9.05 22.72 3.15
CA ALA A 141 -8.63 24.03 3.62
C ALA A 141 -7.19 24.38 3.23
N LYS A 142 -6.35 23.38 2.93
CA LYS A 142 -4.95 23.53 2.55
C LYS A 142 -4.70 23.34 1.05
N ILE A 143 -5.58 22.67 0.32
CA ILE A 143 -5.43 22.42 -1.10
C ILE A 143 -5.61 23.72 -1.90
N GLN A 144 -4.62 24.05 -2.73
CA GLN A 144 -4.64 25.20 -3.62
C GLN A 144 -4.39 24.79 -5.08
N ASN A 145 -4.93 25.55 -6.01
CA ASN A 145 -4.80 25.31 -7.46
C ASN A 145 -3.42 25.76 -7.98
N SER A 146 -2.39 25.04 -7.57
CA SER A 146 -1.01 25.17 -8.07
C SER A 146 -0.44 23.78 -8.29
N LEU A 147 0.46 23.60 -9.25
CA LEU A 147 1.07 22.29 -9.54
C LEU A 147 2.25 21.98 -8.61
N ASP A 148 2.90 22.98 -8.08
CA ASP A 148 4.06 22.83 -7.19
C ASP A 148 4.09 23.94 -6.11
N PHE A 149 4.80 23.66 -5.02
CA PHE A 149 4.96 24.57 -3.89
C PHE A 149 6.33 24.38 -3.22
N ASP A 150 7.07 25.46 -3.10
CA ASP A 150 8.38 25.45 -2.43
C ASP A 150 8.21 25.73 -0.93
N ARG A 151 8.21 24.70 -0.12
CA ARG A 151 8.09 24.78 1.36
C ARG A 151 9.21 25.58 2.01
N ASN A 152 10.39 25.70 1.37
CA ASN A 152 11.53 26.45 1.91
C ASN A 152 11.34 27.97 1.85
N LYS A 153 10.32 28.43 1.14
CA LYS A 153 9.97 29.86 1.03
C LYS A 153 8.98 30.33 2.09
N VAL A 154 8.56 29.44 2.99
CA VAL A 154 7.53 29.73 3.99
C VAL A 154 8.15 29.63 5.39
N GLU A 155 8.03 30.70 6.17
CA GLU A 155 8.57 30.79 7.52
C GLU A 155 7.61 30.20 8.57
N ASP A 156 6.30 30.37 8.38
CA ASP A 156 5.27 29.85 9.29
C ASP A 156 4.65 28.57 8.74
N GLY A 157 4.64 27.52 9.55
CA GLY A 157 4.01 26.25 9.18
C GLY A 157 2.50 26.36 8.89
N SER A 158 1.83 27.43 9.38
CA SER A 158 0.42 27.69 9.06
C SER A 158 0.20 28.07 7.59
N ASP A 159 1.24 28.63 6.93
CA ASP A 159 1.18 29.07 5.54
C ASP A 159 1.53 27.96 4.54
N VAL A 160 1.89 26.77 5.04
CA VAL A 160 2.10 25.59 4.20
C VAL A 160 0.78 25.18 3.56
N ILE A 161 0.79 25.14 2.23
CA ILE A 161 -0.32 24.67 1.40
C ILE A 161 -0.06 23.26 0.86
N ILE A 162 -1.11 22.64 0.33
CA ILE A 162 -1.04 21.41 -0.48
C ILE A 162 -1.34 21.83 -1.92
N PRO A 163 -0.36 21.83 -2.83
CA PRO A 163 -0.65 22.07 -4.23
C PRO A 163 -1.54 20.94 -4.78
N ILE A 164 -2.46 21.26 -5.69
CA ILE A 164 -3.30 20.24 -6.33
C ILE A 164 -2.45 19.21 -7.10
N GLY A 165 -1.25 19.59 -7.54
CA GLY A 165 -0.29 18.66 -8.14
C GLY A 165 0.11 17.52 -7.20
N ASP A 166 0.29 17.80 -5.90
CA ASP A 166 0.56 16.79 -4.89
C ASP A 166 -0.64 15.85 -4.69
N VAL A 167 -1.88 16.36 -4.86
CA VAL A 167 -3.10 15.52 -4.77
C VAL A 167 -3.20 14.58 -5.98
N TYR A 168 -2.90 15.07 -7.19
CA TYR A 168 -2.85 14.21 -8.40
C TYR A 168 -1.76 13.15 -8.25
N ASN A 169 -0.58 13.55 -7.77
CA ASN A 169 0.53 12.63 -7.56
C ASN A 169 0.23 11.60 -6.45
N ALA A 170 -0.47 12.00 -5.39
CA ALA A 170 -0.86 11.11 -4.30
C ALA A 170 -1.73 9.94 -4.77
N MET A 171 -2.59 10.13 -5.77
CA MET A 171 -3.41 9.05 -6.35
C MET A 171 -2.55 7.98 -7.02
N ILE A 172 -1.44 8.37 -7.64
CA ILE A 172 -0.46 7.44 -8.23
C ILE A 172 0.42 6.82 -7.13
N ASN A 173 0.93 7.64 -6.21
CA ASN A 173 1.86 7.18 -5.18
C ASN A 173 1.24 6.20 -4.20
N ASN A 174 -0.05 6.35 -3.90
CA ASN A 174 -0.77 5.47 -2.98
C ASN A 174 -1.64 4.43 -3.70
N ASP A 175 -1.33 4.13 -4.96
CA ASP A 175 -1.94 3.09 -5.77
C ASP A 175 -3.49 3.18 -5.82
N VAL A 176 -4.03 4.42 -5.78
CA VAL A 176 -5.44 4.69 -6.10
C VAL A 176 -5.66 4.50 -7.60
N LEU A 177 -4.66 4.92 -8.40
CA LEU A 177 -4.56 4.64 -9.83
C LEU A 177 -3.47 3.58 -10.04
N ASP A 178 -3.82 2.51 -10.74
CA ASP A 178 -2.89 1.47 -11.14
C ASP A 178 -2.13 1.87 -12.41
N MET A 179 -0.86 2.22 -12.25
CA MET A 179 -0.01 2.60 -13.37
C MET A 179 0.25 1.44 -14.35
N THR A 180 0.14 0.19 -13.90
CA THR A 180 0.40 -0.97 -14.76
C THR A 180 -0.68 -1.14 -15.81
N HIS A 181 -1.92 -0.74 -15.47
CA HIS A 181 -3.06 -0.78 -16.37
C HIS A 181 -2.95 0.20 -17.56
N PHE A 182 -2.15 1.28 -17.43
CA PHE A 182 -2.02 2.32 -18.47
C PHE A 182 -1.54 1.79 -19.83
N THR A 183 -0.91 0.63 -19.86
CA THR A 183 -0.41 -0.01 -21.09
C THR A 183 -1.20 -1.26 -21.49
N ASP A 184 -2.27 -1.58 -20.77
CA ASP A 184 -3.11 -2.73 -21.08
C ASP A 184 -3.94 -2.51 -22.37
N PRO A 185 -4.32 -3.59 -23.03
CA PRO A 185 -5.12 -3.50 -24.27
C PRO A 185 -6.45 -2.76 -24.10
N ASP A 186 -7.06 -2.87 -22.92
CA ASP A 186 -8.35 -2.26 -22.54
C ASP A 186 -8.20 -0.93 -21.80
N ALA A 187 -6.98 -0.41 -21.63
CA ALA A 187 -6.74 0.91 -21.08
C ALA A 187 -7.55 1.99 -21.81
N GLY A 188 -7.99 2.99 -21.05
CA GLY A 188 -8.79 4.11 -21.57
C GLY A 188 -7.98 5.10 -22.42
N GLU A 189 -8.62 6.15 -22.87
CA GLU A 189 -8.00 7.19 -23.72
C GLU A 189 -6.98 8.00 -22.90
N ALA A 190 -7.38 8.47 -21.74
CA ALA A 190 -6.49 9.24 -20.86
C ALA A 190 -5.31 8.42 -20.36
N GLU A 191 -5.50 7.15 -20.03
CA GLU A 191 -4.43 6.23 -19.65
C GLU A 191 -3.38 6.10 -20.76
N LYS A 192 -3.80 5.86 -22.01
CA LYS A 192 -2.91 5.72 -23.18
C LYS A 192 -2.13 7.00 -23.47
N GLU A 193 -2.77 8.16 -23.34
CA GLU A 193 -2.09 9.44 -23.48
C GLU A 193 -1.01 9.64 -22.42
N VAL A 194 -1.34 9.34 -21.15
CA VAL A 194 -0.42 9.45 -20.03
C VAL A 194 0.72 8.45 -20.17
N ALA A 195 0.47 7.20 -20.59
CA ALA A 195 1.50 6.19 -20.87
C ALA A 195 2.45 6.66 -21.99
N SER A 196 1.92 7.31 -23.04
CA SER A 196 2.74 7.85 -24.13
C SER A 196 3.67 8.97 -23.62
N ALA A 197 3.14 9.93 -22.86
CA ALA A 197 3.94 11.00 -22.25
C ALA A 197 5.01 10.44 -21.33
N PHE A 198 4.67 9.43 -20.51
CA PHE A 198 5.60 8.73 -19.63
C PHE A 198 6.73 8.05 -20.40
N SER A 199 6.44 7.32 -21.47
CA SER A 199 7.44 6.61 -22.26
C SER A 199 8.48 7.55 -22.85
N ILE A 200 8.02 8.68 -23.41
CA ILE A 200 8.90 9.73 -23.93
C ILE A 200 9.79 10.27 -22.79
N ARG A 201 9.18 10.61 -21.67
CA ARG A 201 9.91 11.18 -20.53
C ARG A 201 10.93 10.21 -19.95
N LYS A 202 10.60 8.93 -19.82
CA LYS A 202 11.51 7.89 -19.31
C LYS A 202 12.78 7.81 -20.15
N GLU A 203 12.67 7.86 -21.47
CA GLU A 203 13.84 7.88 -22.37
C GLU A 203 14.65 9.19 -22.26
N GLU A 204 14.02 10.35 -22.15
CA GLU A 204 14.69 11.63 -21.94
C GLU A 204 15.51 11.64 -20.64
N VAL A 205 14.90 11.19 -19.54
CA VAL A 205 15.55 11.11 -18.22
C VAL A 205 16.68 10.12 -18.22
N LYS A 206 16.50 8.95 -18.81
CA LYS A 206 17.57 7.96 -18.98
C LYS A 206 18.78 8.52 -19.72
N ASN A 207 18.55 9.25 -20.83
CA ASN A 207 19.62 9.90 -21.58
C ASN A 207 20.32 10.99 -20.76
N THR A 208 19.55 11.76 -19.97
CA THR A 208 20.09 12.81 -19.10
C THR A 208 20.95 12.22 -17.99
N LEU A 209 20.44 11.19 -17.30
CA LEU A 209 21.17 10.50 -16.24
C LEU A 209 22.45 9.84 -16.77
N THR A 210 22.38 9.19 -17.96
CA THR A 210 23.55 8.61 -18.60
C THR A 210 24.65 9.66 -18.85
N LYS A 211 24.27 10.86 -19.29
CA LYS A 211 25.24 11.96 -19.48
C LYS A 211 25.83 12.42 -18.16
N VAL A 212 25.00 12.72 -17.17
CA VAL A 212 25.43 13.25 -15.87
C VAL A 212 26.31 12.24 -15.12
N LEU A 213 25.96 10.96 -15.15
CA LEU A 213 26.72 9.89 -14.49
C LEU A 213 28.08 9.62 -15.16
N ASN A 214 28.21 9.78 -16.48
CA ASN A 214 29.47 9.54 -17.20
C ASN A 214 30.38 10.76 -17.32
N ASP A 215 29.93 11.94 -16.90
CA ASP A 215 30.73 13.17 -17.07
C ASP A 215 31.44 13.58 -15.75
N SER A 216 32.76 13.39 -15.73
CA SER A 216 33.58 13.83 -14.60
C SER A 216 33.57 15.35 -14.37
N LYS A 217 33.11 16.13 -15.35
CA LYS A 217 32.98 17.59 -15.32
C LYS A 217 31.52 18.04 -15.20
N ALA A 218 30.59 17.13 -14.94
CA ALA A 218 29.20 17.48 -14.69
C ALA A 218 29.12 18.53 -13.57
N ALA A 219 28.10 19.38 -13.64
CA ALA A 219 27.84 20.37 -12.58
C ALA A 219 27.71 19.70 -11.20
N ALA A 220 28.07 20.42 -10.14
CA ALA A 220 27.86 19.96 -8.77
C ALA A 220 26.39 19.67 -8.52
N TYR A 221 26.10 18.82 -7.53
CA TYR A 221 24.70 18.39 -7.24
C TYR A 221 23.76 19.62 -7.08
N LYS A 222 24.14 20.60 -6.26
CA LYS A 222 23.33 21.81 -6.04
C LYS A 222 23.06 22.66 -7.28
N ASP A 223 23.94 22.56 -8.29
CA ASP A 223 23.87 23.34 -9.52
C ASP A 223 23.12 22.57 -10.65
N GLN A 224 22.70 21.33 -10.38
CA GLN A 224 21.84 20.56 -11.27
C GLN A 224 20.39 21.08 -11.23
N PRO A 225 19.60 20.91 -12.29
CA PRO A 225 18.16 21.13 -12.23
C PRO A 225 17.53 20.35 -11.08
N LYS A 226 16.53 20.92 -10.41
CA LYS A 226 15.88 20.29 -9.23
C LYS A 226 15.38 18.85 -9.50
N GLU A 227 14.86 18.62 -10.68
CA GLU A 227 14.43 17.33 -11.14
C GLU A 227 15.61 16.32 -11.20
N VAL A 228 16.74 16.72 -11.76
CA VAL A 228 17.96 15.89 -11.82
C VAL A 228 18.49 15.63 -10.42
N GLN A 229 18.46 16.63 -9.52
CA GLN A 229 18.81 16.44 -8.11
C GLN A 229 17.94 15.35 -7.47
N ALA A 230 16.62 15.35 -7.69
CA ALA A 230 15.71 14.31 -7.17
C ALA A 230 16.08 12.93 -7.69
N TYR A 231 16.35 12.79 -8.99
CA TYR A 231 16.77 11.50 -9.56
C TYR A 231 18.11 11.03 -9.01
N LEU A 232 19.10 11.91 -8.87
CA LEU A 232 20.40 11.55 -8.30
C LEU A 232 20.30 11.15 -6.83
N THR A 233 19.44 11.84 -6.06
CA THR A 233 19.13 11.46 -4.68
C THR A 233 18.53 10.07 -4.63
N TYR A 234 17.54 9.81 -5.48
CA TYR A 234 16.91 8.49 -5.57
C TYR A 234 17.94 7.40 -5.88
N LEU A 235 18.77 7.59 -6.91
CA LEU A 235 19.79 6.61 -7.30
C LEU A 235 20.79 6.33 -6.18
N VAL A 236 21.33 7.37 -5.54
CA VAL A 236 22.39 7.20 -4.54
C VAL A 236 21.84 6.79 -3.18
N SER A 237 20.78 7.43 -2.71
CA SER A 237 20.25 7.20 -1.36
C SER A 237 19.28 6.04 -1.33
N ASP A 238 18.29 6.02 -2.23
CA ASP A 238 17.20 5.04 -2.12
C ASP A 238 17.58 3.72 -2.79
N VAL A 239 18.23 3.75 -3.97
CA VAL A 239 18.65 2.52 -4.65
C VAL A 239 19.97 1.99 -4.09
N LEU A 240 21.10 2.72 -4.26
CA LEU A 240 22.42 2.19 -3.93
C LEU A 240 22.64 2.00 -2.43
N THR A 241 22.12 2.90 -1.58
CA THR A 241 22.38 2.87 -0.14
C THR A 241 21.31 2.07 0.62
N ASN A 242 20.06 2.52 0.59
CA ASN A 242 19.00 1.98 1.46
C ASN A 242 18.37 0.70 0.88
N GLY A 243 18.10 0.66 -0.42
CA GLY A 243 17.41 -0.44 -1.07
C GLY A 243 18.31 -1.66 -1.26
N THR A 244 19.40 -1.49 -1.99
CA THR A 244 20.26 -2.61 -2.37
C THR A 244 21.48 -2.79 -1.47
N GLY A 245 21.94 -1.71 -0.85
CA GLY A 245 23.14 -1.68 -0.02
C GLY A 245 24.43 -1.93 -0.82
N VAL A 246 24.42 -1.66 -2.13
CA VAL A 246 25.64 -1.61 -2.96
C VAL A 246 26.59 -0.55 -2.41
N LEU A 247 26.07 0.61 -2.02
CA LEU A 247 26.79 1.60 -1.23
C LEU A 247 26.56 1.30 0.26
N MET A 248 27.60 0.78 0.91
CA MET A 248 27.53 0.26 2.28
C MET A 248 27.46 1.38 3.32
N SER A 249 26.27 1.74 3.77
CA SER A 249 26.05 2.82 4.76
C SER A 249 26.91 2.70 6.01
N LYS A 250 27.17 1.47 6.48
CA LYS A 250 27.99 1.22 7.68
C LYS A 250 29.50 1.45 7.44
N SER A 251 29.95 1.44 6.20
CA SER A 251 31.35 1.66 5.81
C SER A 251 31.65 3.14 5.57
N ILE A 252 30.61 3.96 5.41
CA ILE A 252 30.75 5.40 5.14
C ILE A 252 31.16 6.14 6.43
N ASP A 253 32.31 6.81 6.38
CA ASP A 253 32.67 7.77 7.42
C ASP A 253 31.93 9.10 7.18
N THR A 254 30.90 9.38 7.99
CA THR A 254 30.12 10.63 7.89
C THR A 254 30.91 11.90 8.22
N LYS A 255 32.14 11.78 8.75
CA LYS A 255 33.05 12.91 8.97
C LYS A 255 34.00 13.15 7.80
N ASP A 256 34.02 12.24 6.83
CA ASP A 256 34.87 12.37 5.63
C ASP A 256 34.51 13.63 4.83
N ALA A 257 35.53 14.33 4.36
CA ALA A 257 35.36 15.59 3.64
C ALA A 257 34.58 15.45 2.33
N THR A 258 34.81 14.37 1.59
CA THR A 258 34.10 14.12 0.32
C THR A 258 32.65 13.71 0.56
N TYR A 259 32.39 12.92 1.61
CA TYR A 259 31.03 12.63 2.02
C TYR A 259 30.26 13.91 2.35
N LYS A 260 30.85 14.82 3.13
CA LYS A 260 30.23 16.11 3.46
C LYS A 260 30.04 16.99 2.23
N ALA A 261 31.03 17.04 1.35
CA ALA A 261 30.93 17.78 0.09
C ALA A 261 29.76 17.28 -0.79
N TRP A 262 29.45 15.97 -0.75
CA TRP A 262 28.30 15.40 -1.44
C TRP A 262 26.98 15.64 -0.68
N LYS A 263 26.93 15.32 0.63
CA LYS A 263 25.68 15.22 1.40
C LYS A 263 25.25 16.52 2.06
N ASP A 264 26.21 17.30 2.57
CA ASP A 264 25.92 18.50 3.36
C ASP A 264 26.12 19.79 2.54
N GLU A 265 27.19 19.87 1.76
CA GLU A 265 27.54 21.04 0.97
C GLU A 265 26.99 21.00 -0.46
N GLU A 266 26.68 19.78 -0.94
CA GLU A 266 26.19 19.52 -2.30
C GLU A 266 27.12 20.10 -3.40
N SER A 267 28.41 20.22 -3.07
CA SER A 267 29.41 20.98 -3.83
C SER A 267 30.18 20.14 -4.87
N ILE A 268 29.93 18.84 -4.93
CA ILE A 268 30.54 17.92 -5.93
C ILE A 268 29.48 17.24 -6.76
N ASN A 269 29.90 16.66 -7.90
CA ASN A 269 29.02 15.88 -8.76
C ASN A 269 29.01 14.38 -8.34
N VAL A 270 28.02 13.65 -8.84
CA VAL A 270 27.81 12.23 -8.52
C VAL A 270 28.96 11.35 -9.01
N TYR A 271 29.58 11.67 -10.17
CA TYR A 271 30.74 10.95 -10.70
C TYR A 271 31.90 10.98 -9.69
N THR A 272 32.23 12.17 -9.18
CA THR A 272 33.30 12.36 -8.18
C THR A 272 32.98 11.61 -6.89
N TYR A 273 31.74 11.68 -6.41
CA TYR A 273 31.33 10.99 -5.18
C TYR A 273 31.44 9.46 -5.29
N LEU A 274 30.88 8.87 -6.36
CA LEU A 274 30.89 7.40 -6.53
C LEU A 274 32.31 6.85 -6.77
N ASN A 275 33.16 7.54 -7.57
CA ASN A 275 34.55 7.15 -7.74
C ASN A 275 35.34 7.24 -6.42
N TYR A 276 35.06 8.25 -5.59
CA TYR A 276 35.65 8.32 -4.27
C TYR A 276 35.18 7.17 -3.37
N ALA A 277 33.90 6.85 -3.39
CA ALA A 277 33.34 5.72 -2.65
C ALA A 277 33.99 4.38 -3.02
N ILE A 278 34.27 4.16 -4.32
CA ILE A 278 35.02 2.99 -4.81
C ILE A 278 36.42 3.00 -4.20
N SER A 279 37.15 4.13 -4.25
CA SER A 279 38.51 4.25 -3.71
C SER A 279 38.61 3.99 -2.21
N LYS A 280 37.53 4.21 -1.48
CA LYS A 280 37.41 3.99 -0.04
C LYS A 280 36.85 2.62 0.35
N ASN A 281 36.59 1.76 -0.61
CA ASN A 281 35.93 0.47 -0.39
C ASN A 281 34.56 0.60 0.29
N TRP A 282 33.79 1.65 -0.05
CA TRP A 282 32.41 1.80 0.41
C TRP A 282 31.41 1.06 -0.46
N ILE A 283 31.86 0.46 -1.57
CA ILE A 283 31.04 -0.29 -2.52
C ILE A 283 31.17 -1.79 -2.23
N ASP A 284 30.03 -2.46 -2.07
CA ASP A 284 29.94 -3.91 -2.00
C ASP A 284 29.87 -4.48 -3.43
N THR A 285 31.04 -4.85 -3.96
CA THR A 285 31.15 -5.38 -5.33
C THR A 285 30.50 -6.74 -5.50
N THR A 286 30.23 -7.48 -4.43
CA THR A 286 29.56 -8.79 -4.50
C THR A 286 28.12 -8.67 -4.98
N LYS A 287 27.53 -7.48 -4.86
CA LYS A 287 26.16 -7.17 -5.30
C LYS A 287 26.06 -6.68 -6.75
N LEU A 288 27.21 -6.42 -7.40
CA LEU A 288 27.27 -5.94 -8.78
C LEU A 288 27.41 -7.06 -9.83
N GLY A 289 27.49 -8.32 -9.39
CA GLY A 289 27.63 -9.50 -10.26
C GLY A 289 28.83 -10.38 -9.90
N GLU A 290 29.01 -11.49 -10.60
CA GLU A 290 30.03 -12.51 -10.29
C GLU A 290 31.44 -12.21 -10.90
N ASN A 291 31.67 -11.03 -11.44
CA ASN A 291 32.90 -10.71 -12.12
C ASN A 291 34.02 -10.29 -11.15
N SER A 292 35.24 -10.70 -11.44
CA SER A 292 36.44 -10.19 -10.78
C SER A 292 36.78 -8.84 -11.38
N TYR A 293 36.63 -7.77 -10.65
CA TYR A 293 36.97 -6.42 -11.08
C TYR A 293 38.46 -6.15 -10.84
N SER A 294 39.16 -5.67 -11.88
CA SER A 294 40.60 -5.38 -11.84
C SER A 294 40.89 -3.89 -11.66
N SER A 295 39.92 -3.01 -11.89
CA SER A 295 40.12 -1.57 -11.80
C SER A 295 38.91 -0.84 -11.22
N SER A 296 39.14 0.38 -10.66
CA SER A 296 38.06 1.25 -10.19
C SER A 296 37.12 1.66 -11.33
N GLU A 297 37.63 1.78 -12.55
CA GLU A 297 36.81 2.13 -13.71
C GLU A 297 35.82 1.00 -14.04
N GLU A 298 36.25 -0.25 -14.00
CA GLU A 298 35.36 -1.41 -14.22
C GLU A 298 34.26 -1.45 -13.17
N ILE A 299 34.60 -1.23 -11.89
CA ILE A 299 33.58 -1.16 -10.80
C ILE A 299 32.59 -0.03 -11.08
N TYR A 300 33.07 1.13 -11.52
CA TYR A 300 32.20 2.26 -11.83
C TYR A 300 31.22 1.94 -12.96
N GLN A 301 31.70 1.34 -14.06
CA GLN A 301 30.86 0.94 -15.19
C GLN A 301 29.81 -0.11 -14.75
N GLU A 302 30.18 -1.04 -13.87
CA GLU A 302 29.22 -2.01 -13.35
C GLU A 302 28.16 -1.37 -12.43
N ILE A 303 28.51 -0.36 -11.66
CA ILE A 303 27.49 0.42 -10.93
C ILE A 303 26.49 1.07 -11.92
N LEU A 304 26.97 1.61 -13.03
CA LEU A 304 26.09 2.21 -14.04
C LEU A 304 25.20 1.17 -14.72
N ASN A 305 25.75 0.01 -15.08
CA ASN A 305 24.99 -1.10 -15.65
C ASN A 305 23.91 -1.58 -14.66
N TYR A 306 24.31 -1.77 -13.40
CA TYR A 306 23.42 -2.16 -12.32
C TYR A 306 22.25 -1.18 -12.15
N LEU A 307 22.52 0.12 -12.11
CA LEU A 307 21.49 1.16 -12.02
C LEU A 307 20.55 1.15 -13.23
N GLN A 308 21.09 1.00 -14.45
CA GLN A 308 20.27 0.92 -15.66
C GLN A 308 19.33 -0.28 -15.65
N ASP A 309 19.82 -1.44 -15.21
CA ASP A 309 19.00 -2.65 -15.12
C ASP A 309 17.95 -2.54 -14.01
N TYR A 310 18.33 -1.98 -12.86
CA TYR A 310 17.41 -1.75 -11.74
C TYR A 310 16.24 -0.86 -12.14
N LEU A 311 16.51 0.27 -12.79
CA LEU A 311 15.49 1.26 -13.19
C LEU A 311 14.54 0.78 -14.29
N LYS A 312 14.82 -0.35 -14.98
CA LYS A 312 13.92 -0.85 -16.03
C LYS A 312 12.52 -1.16 -15.50
N ASN A 313 12.45 -1.74 -14.29
CA ASN A 313 11.22 -2.25 -13.69
C ASN A 313 10.96 -1.68 -12.29
N ASP A 314 11.56 -0.53 -11.97
CA ASP A 314 11.42 0.08 -10.64
C ASP A 314 10.20 1.03 -10.62
N SER A 315 9.12 0.56 -10.02
CA SER A 315 7.88 1.32 -9.88
C SER A 315 8.04 2.61 -9.06
N SER A 316 8.97 2.64 -8.11
CA SER A 316 9.21 3.84 -7.31
C SER A 316 9.87 4.96 -8.12
N PHE A 317 10.80 4.58 -9.02
CA PHE A 317 11.35 5.54 -9.98
C PHE A 317 10.30 6.01 -10.98
N ASP A 318 9.45 5.09 -11.44
CA ASP A 318 8.36 5.43 -12.36
C ASP A 318 7.36 6.43 -11.70
N LYS A 319 7.03 6.23 -10.41
CA LYS A 319 6.23 7.20 -9.63
C LYS A 319 6.88 8.59 -9.58
N LEU A 320 8.21 8.67 -9.41
CA LEU A 320 8.95 9.94 -9.42
C LEU A 320 8.90 10.62 -10.82
N LEU A 321 8.91 9.84 -11.90
CA LEU A 321 8.73 10.38 -13.26
C LEU A 321 7.32 10.94 -13.46
N TYR A 322 6.29 10.24 -12.99
CA TYR A 322 4.91 10.75 -13.04
C TYR A 322 4.75 12.04 -12.24
N GLU A 323 5.37 12.13 -11.06
CA GLU A 323 5.37 13.36 -10.27
C GLU A 323 5.90 14.55 -11.10
N ASN A 324 7.01 14.35 -11.79
CA ASN A 324 7.60 15.41 -12.63
C ASN A 324 6.73 15.75 -13.86
N LEU A 325 6.08 14.75 -14.47
CA LEU A 325 5.12 14.99 -15.56
C LEU A 325 3.92 15.81 -15.09
N ILE A 326 3.42 15.57 -13.90
CA ILE A 326 2.32 16.33 -13.29
C ILE A 326 2.78 17.75 -12.96
N LYS A 327 3.92 17.90 -12.28
CA LYS A 327 4.47 19.22 -11.89
C LYS A 327 4.82 20.09 -13.09
N SER A 328 5.27 19.50 -14.19
CA SER A 328 5.52 20.22 -15.44
C SER A 328 4.25 20.54 -16.24
N GLY A 329 3.11 19.96 -15.88
CA GLY A 329 1.85 20.07 -16.63
C GLY A 329 1.82 19.22 -17.92
N SER A 330 2.82 18.34 -18.14
CA SER A 330 2.85 17.41 -19.27
C SER A 330 1.79 16.31 -19.13
N VAL A 331 1.47 15.95 -17.91
CA VAL A 331 0.27 15.20 -17.52
C VAL A 331 -0.65 16.17 -16.79
N THR A 332 -1.85 16.35 -17.30
CA THR A 332 -2.82 17.32 -16.78
C THR A 332 -3.67 16.70 -15.66
N GLY A 333 -4.16 17.55 -14.74
CA GLY A 333 -5.12 17.10 -13.74
C GLY A 333 -6.40 16.52 -14.34
N ASN A 334 -6.82 17.01 -15.52
CA ASN A 334 -7.99 16.49 -16.22
C ASN A 334 -7.78 15.02 -16.66
N GLN A 335 -6.60 14.69 -17.20
CA GLN A 335 -6.26 13.30 -17.53
C GLN A 335 -6.24 12.41 -16.28
N VAL A 336 -5.58 12.85 -15.21
CA VAL A 336 -5.55 12.10 -13.94
C VAL A 336 -6.97 11.87 -13.39
N CYS A 337 -7.85 12.88 -13.44
CA CYS A 337 -9.24 12.74 -13.00
C CYS A 337 -10.07 11.83 -13.93
N ALA A 338 -9.82 11.84 -15.24
CA ALA A 338 -10.50 10.97 -16.19
C ALA A 338 -10.15 9.48 -15.95
N ILE A 339 -8.89 9.18 -15.63
CA ILE A 339 -8.43 7.83 -15.32
C ILE A 339 -9.17 7.23 -14.11
N LEU A 340 -9.62 8.03 -13.15
CA LEU A 340 -10.44 7.51 -12.02
C LEU A 340 -11.73 6.83 -12.50
N TYR A 341 -12.30 7.31 -13.62
CA TYR A 341 -13.43 6.67 -14.27
C TYR A 341 -13.02 5.47 -15.11
N GLU A 342 -11.93 5.59 -15.87
CA GLU A 342 -11.45 4.53 -16.77
C GLU A 342 -11.09 3.25 -15.98
N GLN A 343 -10.48 3.40 -14.80
CA GLN A 343 -10.15 2.27 -13.90
C GLN A 343 -11.29 1.88 -12.94
N GLY A 344 -12.45 2.51 -13.04
CA GLY A 344 -13.58 2.21 -12.17
C GLY A 344 -13.37 2.52 -10.69
N VAL A 345 -12.39 3.38 -10.35
CA VAL A 345 -12.22 3.90 -8.98
C VAL A 345 -13.45 4.69 -8.57
N LEU A 346 -14.02 5.43 -9.51
CA LEU A 346 -15.32 6.08 -9.39
C LEU A 346 -16.32 5.44 -10.37
N PRO A 347 -17.60 5.31 -9.97
CA PRO A 347 -18.65 4.89 -10.88
C PRO A 347 -18.73 5.82 -12.10
N MET A 348 -18.79 5.27 -13.31
CA MET A 348 -18.78 6.02 -14.55
C MET A 348 -19.91 7.07 -14.58
N ASP A 349 -19.52 8.32 -14.80
CA ASP A 349 -20.39 9.43 -15.16
C ASP A 349 -19.92 9.98 -16.53
N GLU A 350 -20.59 9.57 -17.58
CA GLU A 350 -20.25 9.92 -18.96
C GLU A 350 -20.17 11.44 -19.19
N SER A 351 -21.03 12.22 -18.53
CA SER A 351 -21.04 13.67 -18.67
C SER A 351 -19.80 14.32 -18.05
N ALA A 352 -19.46 13.87 -16.85
CA ALA A 352 -18.27 14.35 -16.13
C ALA A 352 -16.99 13.88 -16.83
N TYR A 353 -16.93 12.61 -17.25
CA TYR A 353 -15.80 12.06 -18.00
C TYR A 353 -15.51 12.84 -19.29
N ASN A 354 -16.51 12.99 -20.15
CA ASN A 354 -16.38 13.78 -21.38
C ASN A 354 -16.06 15.27 -21.12
N GLY A 355 -16.59 15.82 -20.02
CA GLY A 355 -16.29 17.17 -19.57
C GLY A 355 -14.84 17.36 -19.15
N LEU A 356 -14.25 16.36 -18.49
CA LEU A 356 -12.83 16.34 -18.15
C LEU A 356 -11.96 16.23 -19.40
N LEU A 357 -12.23 15.28 -20.30
CA LEU A 357 -11.46 15.10 -21.54
C LEU A 357 -11.49 16.34 -22.43
N SER A 358 -12.65 16.98 -22.57
CA SER A 358 -12.79 18.22 -23.37
C SER A 358 -12.28 19.48 -22.68
N GLY A 359 -11.94 19.42 -21.39
CA GLY A 359 -11.56 20.58 -20.59
C GLY A 359 -12.71 21.51 -20.22
N SER A 360 -13.96 21.14 -20.49
CA SER A 360 -15.14 21.93 -20.11
C SER A 360 -15.43 21.84 -18.59
N ILE A 361 -14.90 20.80 -17.93
CA ILE A 361 -14.84 20.64 -16.47
C ILE A 361 -13.39 20.76 -16.04
N GLY A 362 -13.13 21.68 -15.10
CA GLY A 362 -11.80 21.86 -14.53
C GLY A 362 -11.51 20.83 -13.43
N ALA A 363 -10.38 20.12 -13.54
CA ALA A 363 -9.97 19.07 -12.62
C ALA A 363 -9.94 19.53 -11.15
N PHE A 364 -9.45 20.75 -10.86
CA PHE A 364 -9.36 21.28 -9.49
C PHE A 364 -10.73 21.30 -8.78
N SER A 365 -11.72 21.98 -9.38
CA SER A 365 -13.06 22.09 -8.77
C SER A 365 -13.77 20.74 -8.71
N TRP A 366 -13.56 19.90 -9.73
CA TRP A 366 -14.15 18.58 -9.77
C TRP A 366 -13.57 17.67 -8.66
N LEU A 367 -12.25 17.58 -8.55
CA LEU A 367 -11.59 16.70 -7.56
C LEU A 367 -11.82 17.17 -6.12
N THR A 368 -11.76 18.49 -5.87
CA THR A 368 -12.07 19.01 -4.52
C THR A 368 -13.52 18.71 -4.12
N GLY A 369 -14.46 18.72 -5.08
CA GLY A 369 -15.83 18.25 -4.86
C GLY A 369 -15.88 16.75 -4.50
N LYS A 370 -15.10 15.90 -5.18
CA LYS A 370 -15.02 14.47 -4.88
C LYS A 370 -14.45 14.19 -3.47
N ILE A 371 -13.43 14.95 -3.06
CA ILE A 371 -12.88 14.88 -1.69
C ILE A 371 -13.90 15.37 -0.67
N GLN A 372 -14.61 16.46 -0.94
CA GLN A 372 -15.64 16.99 -0.05
C GLN A 372 -16.79 16.01 0.20
N ASN A 373 -17.16 15.26 -0.83
CA ASN A 373 -18.20 14.24 -0.76
C ASN A 373 -17.69 12.87 -0.27
N LEU A 374 -16.40 12.75 0.07
CA LEU A 374 -15.73 11.51 0.47
C LEU A 374 -15.79 10.39 -0.59
N GLU A 375 -15.97 10.76 -1.86
CA GLU A 375 -15.84 9.83 -2.99
C GLU A 375 -14.36 9.49 -3.24
N ILE A 376 -13.47 10.43 -2.94
CA ILE A 376 -12.02 10.23 -2.77
C ILE A 376 -11.70 10.62 -1.32
N THR A 377 -11.15 9.70 -0.56
CA THR A 377 -10.98 9.85 0.89
C THR A 377 -9.56 10.31 1.28
N PRO A 378 -9.38 10.96 2.43
CA PRO A 378 -8.05 11.29 2.95
C PRO A 378 -7.13 10.09 3.07
N GLY A 379 -7.66 8.93 3.46
CA GLY A 379 -6.91 7.68 3.57
C GLY A 379 -6.38 7.18 2.22
N GLN A 380 -7.13 7.34 1.13
CA GLN A 380 -6.69 7.00 -0.22
C GLN A 380 -5.59 7.94 -0.70
N LEU A 381 -5.67 9.23 -0.40
CA LEU A 381 -4.66 10.20 -0.79
C LEU A 381 -3.37 10.08 0.02
N ALA A 382 -3.43 9.62 1.26
CA ALA A 382 -2.29 9.53 2.19
C ALA A 382 -1.51 10.85 2.36
N LEU A 383 -2.15 11.99 2.11
CA LEU A 383 -1.60 13.33 2.36
C LEU A 383 -1.87 13.73 3.80
N GLU A 384 -0.88 14.33 4.46
CA GLU A 384 -1.03 14.74 5.87
C GLU A 384 -1.94 15.96 6.05
N PRO A 385 -2.94 15.86 6.97
CA PRO A 385 -3.27 14.70 7.81
C PRO A 385 -4.20 13.71 7.10
N CYS A 386 -3.77 12.45 6.95
CA CYS A 386 -4.55 11.38 6.31
C CYS A 386 -5.11 10.36 7.31
N SER A 387 -4.83 10.54 8.58
CA SER A 387 -5.12 9.53 9.60
C SER A 387 -5.46 10.14 10.95
N ALA A 388 -6.28 9.42 11.74
CA ALA A 388 -6.68 9.82 13.06
C ALA A 388 -7.06 8.63 13.95
N GLY A 389 -7.06 8.83 15.27
CA GLY A 389 -7.59 7.88 16.24
C GLY A 389 -8.50 8.58 17.25
N ALA A 390 -9.57 7.90 17.67
CA ALA A 390 -10.46 8.39 18.71
C ALA A 390 -10.89 7.26 19.64
N VAL A 391 -10.85 7.52 20.94
CA VAL A 391 -11.32 6.58 21.98
C VAL A 391 -12.33 7.28 22.85
N VAL A 392 -13.49 6.65 23.02
CA VAL A 392 -14.56 7.14 23.91
C VAL A 392 -14.77 6.13 25.03
N THR A 393 -14.66 6.59 26.26
CA THR A 393 -14.83 5.75 27.46
C THR A 393 -15.90 6.30 28.39
N ASP A 394 -16.58 5.42 29.11
CA ASP A 394 -17.42 5.80 30.23
C ASP A 394 -16.56 5.99 31.50
N PRO A 395 -16.40 7.21 32.02
CA PRO A 395 -15.54 7.50 33.15
C PRO A 395 -15.95 6.82 34.44
N LYS A 396 -17.23 6.38 34.56
CA LYS A 396 -17.74 5.72 35.75
C LYS A 396 -17.45 4.23 35.79
N THR A 397 -17.51 3.59 34.64
CA THR A 397 -17.35 2.11 34.53
C THR A 397 -16.04 1.68 33.91
N GLY A 398 -15.31 2.60 33.25
CA GLY A 398 -14.12 2.29 32.47
C GLY A 398 -14.43 1.56 31.16
N LYS A 399 -15.69 1.38 30.78
CA LYS A 399 -16.07 0.74 29.52
C LYS A 399 -15.64 1.58 28.34
N MET A 400 -15.03 0.93 27.35
CA MET A 400 -14.73 1.53 26.05
C MET A 400 -16.02 1.48 25.21
N LEU A 401 -16.50 2.65 24.79
CA LEU A 401 -17.74 2.80 24.03
C LEU A 401 -17.46 2.98 22.53
N ALA A 402 -16.29 3.52 22.17
CA ALA A 402 -15.79 3.57 20.82
C ALA A 402 -14.26 3.52 20.83
N CYS A 403 -13.67 2.92 19.79
CA CYS A 403 -12.22 2.83 19.59
C CYS A 403 -11.95 2.88 18.07
N VAL A 404 -11.79 4.08 17.55
CA VAL A 404 -11.69 4.32 16.11
C VAL A 404 -10.23 4.52 15.70
N SER A 405 -9.80 3.80 14.68
CA SER A 405 -8.58 4.07 13.93
C SER A 405 -8.96 4.35 12.48
N TYR A 406 -8.63 5.52 11.98
CA TYR A 406 -8.81 5.90 10.58
C TYR A 406 -7.45 6.00 9.86
N PRO A 407 -7.32 5.56 8.60
CA PRO A 407 -8.32 4.83 7.81
C PRO A 407 -8.53 3.40 8.27
N GLY A 408 -9.72 2.88 7.98
CA GLY A 408 -10.06 1.48 8.11
C GLY A 408 -9.92 0.73 6.78
N TYR A 409 -10.22 -0.55 6.80
CA TYR A 409 -10.16 -1.41 5.61
C TYR A 409 -11.37 -2.35 5.53
N ASP A 410 -11.61 -2.93 4.36
CA ASP A 410 -12.63 -3.97 4.21
C ASP A 410 -12.06 -5.33 4.57
N ASN A 411 -12.31 -5.78 5.79
CA ASN A 411 -11.86 -7.08 6.27
C ASN A 411 -12.60 -8.27 5.63
N ASN A 412 -13.71 -8.05 4.92
CA ASN A 412 -14.34 -9.10 4.12
C ASN A 412 -13.44 -9.51 2.95
N ARG A 413 -12.69 -8.58 2.33
CA ARG A 413 -11.74 -8.87 1.25
C ARG A 413 -10.50 -9.65 1.71
N LEU A 414 -10.24 -9.66 3.02
CA LEU A 414 -9.10 -10.39 3.61
C LEU A 414 -9.49 -11.74 4.20
N SER A 415 -10.79 -11.96 4.43
CA SER A 415 -11.31 -13.18 5.07
C SER A 415 -11.86 -14.17 4.05
N ASN A 416 -12.00 -15.42 4.46
CA ASN A 416 -12.44 -16.54 3.65
C ASN A 416 -11.46 -16.81 2.47
N VAL A 417 -11.57 -16.06 1.38
CA VAL A 417 -10.60 -16.05 0.28
C VAL A 417 -9.91 -14.69 0.27
N MET A 418 -8.61 -14.70 0.55
CA MET A 418 -7.84 -13.45 0.63
C MET A 418 -7.67 -12.82 -0.75
N ASP A 419 -8.07 -11.55 -0.87
CA ASP A 419 -7.72 -10.69 -1.99
C ASP A 419 -6.27 -10.22 -1.80
N THR A 420 -5.36 -10.90 -2.49
CA THR A 420 -3.91 -10.69 -2.32
C THR A 420 -3.49 -9.29 -2.77
N ASP A 421 -4.06 -8.77 -3.84
CA ASP A 421 -3.70 -7.45 -4.37
C ASP A 421 -4.13 -6.36 -3.39
N TYR A 422 -5.33 -6.50 -2.83
CA TYR A 422 -5.80 -5.61 -1.79
C TYR A 422 -4.95 -5.68 -0.51
N TYR A 423 -4.52 -6.88 -0.10
CA TYR A 423 -3.61 -7.04 1.04
C TYR A 423 -2.27 -6.35 0.81
N VAL A 424 -1.69 -6.49 -0.39
CA VAL A 424 -0.45 -5.80 -0.77
C VAL A 424 -0.65 -4.29 -0.72
N GLN A 425 -1.72 -3.76 -1.33
CA GLN A 425 -2.06 -2.33 -1.30
C GLN A 425 -2.16 -1.79 0.13
N LEU A 426 -2.84 -2.50 1.04
CA LEU A 426 -2.95 -2.09 2.45
C LEU A 426 -1.61 -2.16 3.20
N SER A 427 -0.76 -3.13 2.87
CA SER A 427 0.53 -3.37 3.54
C SER A 427 1.60 -2.36 3.11
N THR A 428 1.60 -1.95 1.85
CA THR A 428 2.56 -1.02 1.26
C THR A 428 2.06 0.42 1.25
N GLY A 429 0.75 0.63 1.40
CA GLY A 429 0.09 1.92 1.32
C GLY A 429 0.62 2.92 2.36
N LEU A 430 0.86 4.16 1.91
CA LEU A 430 1.43 5.22 2.73
C LEU A 430 0.55 5.63 3.92
N SER A 431 -0.75 5.41 3.83
CA SER A 431 -1.71 5.65 4.91
C SER A 431 -1.59 4.67 6.09
N ARG A 432 -0.80 3.57 5.93
CA ARG A 432 -0.54 2.56 6.97
C ARG A 432 -1.82 2.07 7.64
N THR A 433 -2.74 1.58 6.87
CA THR A 433 -4.12 1.24 7.29
C THR A 433 -4.16 0.15 8.37
N PHE A 434 -3.21 -0.81 8.36
CA PHE A 434 -3.13 -1.85 9.39
C PHE A 434 -2.61 -1.34 10.75
N TYR A 435 -2.06 -0.12 10.80
CA TYR A 435 -1.58 0.46 12.04
C TYR A 435 -2.75 1.03 12.87
N ASN A 436 -3.07 0.40 13.99
CA ASN A 436 -4.16 0.85 14.86
C ASN A 436 -3.75 2.08 15.67
N ARG A 437 -4.11 3.26 15.19
CA ARG A 437 -3.74 4.55 15.79
C ARG A 437 -4.35 4.76 17.17
N ALA A 438 -5.54 4.23 17.41
CA ALA A 438 -6.20 4.37 18.69
C ALA A 438 -5.48 3.67 19.84
N THR A 439 -4.69 2.60 19.53
CA THR A 439 -4.02 1.76 20.53
C THR A 439 -2.50 1.77 20.46
N GLN A 440 -1.92 2.16 19.33
CA GLN A 440 -0.47 2.06 19.08
C GLN A 440 0.22 3.41 18.88
N GLU A 441 -0.54 4.46 18.50
CA GLU A 441 0.04 5.78 18.22
C GLU A 441 0.55 6.45 19.50
N LYS A 442 1.72 7.10 19.37
CA LYS A 442 2.36 7.85 20.44
C LYS A 442 2.68 9.25 19.93
N THR A 443 1.81 10.20 20.19
CA THR A 443 2.01 11.61 19.81
C THR A 443 2.13 12.48 21.06
N ALA A 444 2.81 13.62 20.91
CA ALA A 444 2.86 14.63 21.96
C ALA A 444 1.46 15.22 22.17
N PRO A 445 0.91 15.20 23.38
CA PRO A 445 -0.46 15.64 23.65
C PRO A 445 -0.67 17.15 23.46
N GLY A 446 0.40 17.93 23.39
CA GLY A 446 0.32 19.36 23.21
C GLY A 446 -0.48 20.06 24.31
N SER A 447 -1.30 21.09 23.91
CA SER A 447 -2.12 21.85 24.86
C SER A 447 -3.22 21.04 25.55
N THR A 448 -3.56 19.85 25.04
CA THR A 448 -4.54 18.96 25.70
C THR A 448 -4.01 18.38 27.02
N TYR A 449 -2.70 18.43 27.26
CA TYR A 449 -2.07 18.01 28.51
C TYR A 449 -2.09 19.11 29.60
N LYS A 450 -2.55 20.32 29.28
CA LYS A 450 -2.68 21.39 30.28
C LYS A 450 -3.95 21.14 31.11
N MET A 451 -3.78 20.89 32.40
CA MET A 451 -4.86 20.83 33.37
C MET A 451 -5.14 22.19 33.94
#